data_9ebed32863147cec45e6b32f36f35a15
#
_entry.id   9ebed32863147cec45e6b32f36f35a15
#
_cell.length_a   1.000
_cell.length_b   1.000
_cell.length_c   1.000
_cell.angle_alpha   90.00
_cell.angle_beta   90.00
_cell.angle_gamma   90.00
#
_symmetry.space_group_name_H-M   'P 1'
#
loop_
_entity.id
_entity.type
_entity.pdbx_description
1 polymer ?
#
loop_
_entity_poly.entity_id
_entity_poly.type
_entity_poly.pdbx_seq_one_letter_code
_entity_poly.pdbx_strand_id
1 'polypeptide(L)'
;MKKLVFIPAWNEQDSIEAVIGDVREHLPGTDLLVVDDGSTDLTAVRARAAGAKVASLPFNQGVGAAHQTAYIYAIANGYEICGQLDGDGQH
;
A
#
# COMPACT_ATOMS: atom_id res chain seq x y z
N MET A 1 -7.01 17.38 7.62
CA MET A 1 -6.57 16.71 6.40
C MET A 1 -6.59 15.20 6.64
N LYS A 2 -7.03 14.44 5.66
CA LYS A 2 -7.05 12.99 5.76
C LYS A 2 -5.62 12.44 5.78
N LYS A 3 -5.41 11.37 6.55
CA LYS A 3 -4.09 10.76 6.69
C LYS A 3 -4.00 9.47 5.90
N LEU A 4 -2.86 9.25 5.26
CA LEU A 4 -2.59 8.10 4.44
C LEU A 4 -1.28 7.43 4.84
N VAL A 5 -1.33 6.12 4.99
CA VAL A 5 -0.14 5.27 5.04
C VAL A 5 -0.10 4.48 3.75
N PHE A 6 1.07 4.32 3.13
CA PHE A 6 1.17 3.52 1.93
C PHE A 6 2.15 2.36 2.10
N ILE A 7 1.87 1.30 1.37
CA ILE A 7 2.65 0.06 1.41
C ILE A 7 3.07 -0.26 -0.02
N PRO A 8 4.34 -0.05 -0.37
CA PRO A 8 4.84 -0.60 -1.63
C PRO A 8 4.97 -2.11 -1.50
N ALA A 9 4.43 -2.85 -2.45
CA ALA A 9 4.39 -4.31 -2.40
C ALA A 9 4.69 -4.91 -3.76
N TRP A 10 5.44 -6.01 -3.73
CA TRP A 10 5.73 -6.79 -4.93
C TRP A 10 5.83 -8.26 -4.53
N ASN A 11 4.88 -9.07 -5.05
CA ASN A 11 4.81 -10.50 -4.75
C ASN A 11 4.82 -10.79 -3.24
N GLU A 12 3.92 -10.09 -2.54
CA GLU A 12 3.79 -10.17 -1.09
C GLU A 12 2.48 -10.84 -0.67
N GLN A 13 1.94 -11.75 -1.49
CA GLN A 13 0.63 -12.34 -1.21
C GLN A 13 0.54 -13.03 0.15
N ASP A 14 1.66 -13.56 0.64
CA ASP A 14 1.65 -14.32 1.90
C ASP A 14 1.69 -13.44 3.13
N SER A 15 2.06 -12.16 3.01
CA SER A 15 2.21 -11.25 4.14
C SER A 15 1.30 -10.03 4.08
N ILE A 16 0.78 -9.67 2.90
CA ILE A 16 0.10 -8.39 2.73
C ILE A 16 -1.14 -8.23 3.62
N GLU A 17 -1.90 -9.30 3.82
CA GLU A 17 -3.10 -9.23 4.66
C GLU A 17 -2.74 -8.96 6.11
N ALA A 18 -1.67 -9.60 6.61
CA ALA A 18 -1.21 -9.40 7.98
C ALA A 18 -0.70 -7.97 8.19
N VAL A 19 0.04 -7.43 7.22
CA VAL A 19 0.53 -6.05 7.29
C VAL A 19 -0.64 -5.07 7.32
N ILE A 20 -1.65 -5.27 6.47
CA ILE A 20 -2.84 -4.42 6.46
C ILE A 20 -3.58 -4.50 7.80
N GLY A 21 -3.71 -5.69 8.37
CA GLY A 21 -4.34 -5.88 9.67
C GLY A 21 -3.62 -5.13 10.78
N ASP A 22 -2.28 -5.19 10.77
CA ASP A 22 -1.47 -4.48 11.76
C ASP A 22 -1.66 -2.95 11.67
N VAL A 23 -1.70 -2.42 10.45
CA VAL A 23 -1.92 -0.97 10.27
C VAL A 23 -3.28 -0.57 10.81
N ARG A 24 -4.32 -1.35 10.52
CA ARG A 24 -5.67 -1.04 10.99
C ARG A 24 -5.79 -1.08 12.50
N GLU A 25 -5.09 -2.01 13.12
CA GLU A 25 -5.09 -2.16 14.57
C GLU A 25 -4.36 -1.00 15.25
N HIS A 26 -3.19 -0.62 14.73
CA HIS A 26 -2.31 0.36 15.38
C HIS A 26 -2.56 1.80 14.95
N LEU A 27 -3.16 2.02 13.79
CA LEU A 27 -3.40 3.34 13.22
C LEU A 27 -4.86 3.48 12.77
N PRO A 28 -5.83 3.33 13.71
CA PRO A 28 -7.24 3.46 13.34
C PRO A 28 -7.53 4.86 12.81
N GLY A 29 -8.40 4.95 11.82
CA GLY A 29 -8.75 6.23 11.22
C GLY A 29 -7.78 6.72 10.14
N THR A 30 -6.73 5.94 9.84
CA THR A 30 -5.80 6.24 8.76
C THR A 30 -6.17 5.40 7.54
N ASP A 31 -6.24 6.03 6.37
CA ASP A 31 -6.49 5.31 5.15
C ASP A 31 -5.21 4.63 4.67
N LEU A 32 -5.37 3.54 3.95
CA LEU A 32 -4.27 2.67 3.56
C LEU A 32 -4.28 2.44 2.06
N LEU A 33 -3.15 2.75 1.43
CA LEU A 33 -2.93 2.51 0.02
C LEU A 33 -1.84 1.46 -0.15
N VAL A 34 -2.15 0.37 -0.83
CA VAL A 34 -1.13 -0.58 -1.28
C VAL A 34 -0.76 -0.20 -2.71
N VAL A 35 0.51 0.09 -2.93
CA VAL A 35 1.03 0.30 -4.29
C VAL A 35 1.62 -1.02 -4.75
N ASP A 36 0.89 -1.71 -5.61
CA ASP A 36 1.31 -3.00 -6.14
C ASP A 36 2.23 -2.76 -7.33
N ASP A 37 3.51 -3.03 -7.15
CA ASP A 37 4.56 -2.75 -8.13
C ASP A 37 4.68 -3.88 -9.16
N GLY A 38 3.58 -4.18 -9.83
CA GLY A 38 3.58 -5.16 -10.91
C GLY A 38 3.66 -6.60 -10.44
N SER A 39 3.02 -6.94 -9.33
CA SER A 39 3.01 -8.32 -8.82
C SER A 39 2.41 -9.29 -9.83
N THR A 40 2.98 -10.48 -9.87
CA THR A 40 2.48 -11.59 -10.69
C THR A 40 1.66 -12.59 -9.91
N ASP A 41 1.53 -12.37 -8.60
CA ASP A 41 0.78 -13.21 -7.68
C ASP A 41 -0.55 -12.55 -7.27
N LEU A 42 -1.14 -12.97 -6.15
CA LEU A 42 -2.42 -12.49 -5.66
C LEU A 42 -2.30 -11.29 -4.70
N THR A 43 -1.18 -10.59 -4.70
CA THR A 43 -0.95 -9.45 -3.80
C THR A 43 -2.08 -8.42 -3.89
N ALA A 44 -2.39 -7.94 -5.09
CA ALA A 44 -3.41 -6.92 -5.27
C ALA A 44 -4.80 -7.42 -4.87
N VAL A 45 -5.14 -8.65 -5.25
CA VAL A 45 -6.44 -9.25 -4.92
C VAL A 45 -6.62 -9.37 -3.41
N ARG A 46 -5.60 -9.86 -2.72
CA ARG A 46 -5.66 -10.03 -1.26
C ARG A 46 -5.68 -8.69 -0.54
N ALA A 47 -4.94 -7.71 -1.05
CA ALA A 47 -4.96 -6.36 -0.47
C ALA A 47 -6.36 -5.74 -0.55
N ARG A 48 -7.01 -5.84 -1.70
CA ARG A 48 -8.37 -5.34 -1.87
C ARG A 48 -9.35 -6.07 -0.96
N ALA A 49 -9.24 -7.39 -0.87
CA ALA A 49 -10.10 -8.19 -0.01
C ALA A 49 -9.94 -7.81 1.46
N ALA A 50 -8.74 -7.40 1.87
CA ALA A 50 -8.48 -6.93 3.23
C ALA A 50 -8.94 -5.49 3.46
N GLY A 51 -9.47 -4.82 2.44
CA GLY A 51 -10.07 -3.50 2.56
C GLY A 51 -9.14 -2.35 2.26
N ALA A 52 -7.93 -2.59 1.77
CA ALA A 52 -7.03 -1.53 1.36
C ALA A 52 -7.40 -0.99 -0.02
N LYS A 53 -7.07 0.28 -0.25
CA LYS A 53 -7.08 0.81 -1.61
C LYS A 53 -5.82 0.33 -2.31
N VAL A 54 -5.92 0.03 -3.60
CA VAL A 54 -4.79 -0.52 -4.34
C VAL A 54 -4.58 0.27 -5.62
N ALA A 55 -3.33 0.70 -5.83
CA ALA A 55 -2.87 1.24 -7.11
C ALA A 55 -1.89 0.23 -7.69
N SER A 56 -2.22 -0.33 -8.86
CA SER A 56 -1.39 -1.35 -9.48
C SER A 56 -0.58 -0.75 -10.63
N LEU A 57 0.72 -1.00 -10.63
CA LEU A 57 1.59 -0.65 -11.74
C LEU A 57 1.63 -1.81 -12.74
N PRO A 58 1.79 -1.53 -14.04
CA PRO A 58 1.68 -2.59 -15.06
C PRO A 58 2.82 -3.61 -15.01
N PHE A 59 3.97 -3.22 -14.43
CA PHE A 59 5.13 -4.11 -14.27
C PHE A 59 6.00 -3.58 -13.15
N ASN A 60 6.93 -4.40 -12.67
CA ASN A 60 7.82 -4.00 -11.58
C ASN A 60 8.71 -2.84 -12.02
N GLN A 61 8.58 -1.69 -11.36
CA GLN A 61 9.32 -0.48 -11.69
C GLN A 61 10.25 -0.05 -10.56
N GLY A 62 10.17 -0.70 -9.41
CA GLY A 62 11.01 -0.40 -8.27
C GLY A 62 10.38 0.56 -7.28
N VAL A 63 11.06 0.72 -6.15
CA VAL A 63 10.55 1.46 -4.99
C VAL A 63 10.31 2.94 -5.31
N GLY A 64 11.17 3.55 -6.14
CA GLY A 64 10.99 4.96 -6.50
C GLY A 64 9.68 5.22 -7.21
N ALA A 65 9.28 4.35 -8.13
CA ALA A 65 8.01 4.49 -8.82
C ALA A 65 6.83 4.30 -7.87
N ALA A 66 6.93 3.39 -6.90
CA ALA A 66 5.90 3.18 -5.90
C ALA A 66 5.71 4.42 -5.03
N HIS A 67 6.80 5.04 -4.59
CA HIS A 67 6.74 6.30 -3.83
C HIS A 67 6.08 7.41 -4.63
N GLN A 68 6.49 7.58 -5.87
CA GLN A 68 5.91 8.61 -6.74
C GLN A 68 4.40 8.39 -6.92
N THR A 69 3.99 7.16 -7.13
CA THR A 69 2.58 6.80 -7.27
C THR A 69 1.80 7.17 -6.00
N ALA A 70 2.35 6.86 -4.83
CA ALA A 70 1.72 7.20 -3.55
C ALA A 70 1.56 8.71 -3.38
N TYR A 71 2.58 9.49 -3.72
CA TYR A 71 2.50 10.95 -3.61
C TYR A 71 1.48 11.53 -4.58
N ILE A 72 1.44 11.06 -5.81
CA ILE A 72 0.45 11.52 -6.79
C ILE A 72 -0.97 11.20 -6.29
N TYR A 73 -1.17 9.99 -5.79
CA TYR A 73 -2.46 9.59 -5.22
C TYR A 73 -2.85 10.49 -4.05
N ALA A 74 -1.91 10.76 -3.16
CA ALA A 74 -2.18 11.58 -1.97
C ALA A 74 -2.58 13.00 -2.37
N ILE A 75 -1.86 13.61 -3.30
CA ILE A 75 -2.17 14.96 -3.77
C ILE A 75 -3.54 14.99 -4.43
N ALA A 76 -3.83 14.03 -5.31
CA ALA A 76 -5.09 14.00 -6.05
C ALA A 76 -6.30 13.80 -5.14
N ASN A 77 -6.13 13.17 -3.98
CA ASN A 77 -7.23 12.80 -3.10
C ASN A 77 -7.23 13.57 -1.76
N GLY A 78 -6.39 14.58 -1.61
CA GLY A 78 -6.38 15.41 -0.42
C GLY A 78 -5.84 14.73 0.84
N TYR A 79 -4.84 13.87 0.68
CA TYR A 79 -4.22 13.18 1.80
C TYR A 79 -2.91 13.81 2.22
N GLU A 80 -2.62 13.69 3.51
CA GLU A 80 -1.29 13.85 4.08
C GLU A 80 -0.68 12.46 4.25
N ILE A 81 0.51 12.23 3.70
CA ILE A 81 1.21 10.97 3.89
C ILE A 81 1.85 10.98 5.27
N CYS A 82 1.48 9.99 6.10
CA CYS A 82 1.98 9.86 7.46
C CYS A 82 3.08 8.83 7.60
N GLY A 83 3.23 7.92 6.64
CA GLY A 83 4.25 6.90 6.74
C GLY A 83 4.18 5.89 5.61
N GLN A 84 5.19 5.04 5.63
CA GLN A 84 5.35 3.92 4.70
C GLN A 84 5.68 2.68 5.49
N LEU A 85 5.10 1.55 5.11
CA LEU A 85 5.43 0.25 5.68
C LEU A 85 5.77 -0.71 4.55
N ASP A 86 6.60 -1.69 4.84
CA ASP A 86 6.96 -2.71 3.86
C ASP A 86 5.92 -3.81 3.80
N GLY A 87 5.59 -4.25 2.58
CA GLY A 87 4.59 -5.28 2.35
C GLY A 87 4.99 -6.67 2.85
N ASP A 88 6.26 -6.88 3.16
CA ASP A 88 6.77 -8.13 3.70
C ASP A 88 6.69 -8.20 5.24
N GLY A 89 6.19 -7.15 5.88
CA GLY A 89 6.08 -7.10 7.34
C GLY A 89 7.34 -6.73 8.07
N GLN A 90 8.40 -6.38 7.37
CA GLN A 90 9.65 -5.95 7.98
C GLN A 90 9.74 -4.42 8.01
N HIS A 91 9.93 -3.88 9.20
CA HIS A 91 10.04 -2.44 9.39
C HIS A 91 10.89 -2.07 10.59
#